data_c89fcbff3677888ea34f115c92575a18
#
_entry.id   c89fcbff3677888ea34f115c92575a18
#
_cell.length_a   1.000
_cell.length_b   1.000
_cell.length_c   1.000
_cell.angle_alpha   90.00
_cell.angle_beta   90.00
_cell.angle_gamma   90.00
#
_symmetry.space_group_name_H-M   'P 1'
#
loop_
_entity.id
_entity.type
_entity.pdbx_description
1 polymer ?
#
loop_
_entity_poly.entity_id
_entity_poly.type
_entity_poly.pdbx_seq_one_letter_code
_entity_poly.pdbx_strand_id
1 'polypeptide(L)'
;MQMEDLIELAKRVQAQQAEAQTIEVKAAHRGCPSKLRDTLSSFSNQNSGGILLFGLDENEHFAAVGVYDLQDLQKKVTEQCNQMQPPVRTLFTTAEYEGVWICSAEIPSIAYAERPCYYIGAGIQNGSYVRVGDADRHMTDYEIYCFEAYRNHMHDDERGIPRQ
;
A
#
# COMPACT_ATOMS: atom_id res chain seq x y z
N MET A 1 -8.09 11.46 -2.36
CA MET A 1 -9.53 11.39 -2.70
C MET A 1 -10.32 12.35 -1.83
N GLN A 2 -11.56 12.59 -2.17
CA GLN A 2 -12.47 13.37 -1.34
C GLN A 2 -13.19 12.46 -0.35
N MET A 3 -13.82 13.08 0.67
CA MET A 3 -14.59 12.35 1.69
C MET A 3 -15.70 11.51 1.07
N GLU A 4 -16.37 12.05 0.06
CA GLU A 4 -17.44 11.36 -0.66
C GLU A 4 -16.95 10.12 -1.39
N ASP A 5 -15.74 10.19 -1.94
CA ASP A 5 -15.11 9.06 -2.63
C ASP A 5 -14.80 7.92 -1.65
N LEU A 6 -14.38 8.27 -0.44
CA LEU A 6 -14.12 7.29 0.61
C LEU A 6 -15.40 6.57 1.04
N ILE A 7 -16.50 7.31 1.19
CA ILE A 7 -17.81 6.74 1.54
C ILE A 7 -18.27 5.79 0.42
N GLU A 8 -18.14 6.20 -0.85
CA GLU A 8 -18.48 5.35 -1.99
C GLU A 8 -17.63 4.08 -2.03
N LEU A 9 -16.32 4.21 -1.73
CA LEU A 9 -15.43 3.06 -1.67
C LEU A 9 -15.89 2.07 -0.60
N ALA A 10 -16.22 2.55 0.59
CA ALA A 10 -16.69 1.71 1.69
C ALA A 10 -17.98 0.97 1.30
N LYS A 11 -18.94 1.67 0.67
CA LYS A 11 -20.18 1.05 0.19
C LYS A 11 -19.91 -0.04 -0.84
N ARG A 12 -18.99 0.22 -1.77
CA ARG A 12 -18.64 -0.74 -2.82
C ARG A 12 -17.99 -1.99 -2.25
N VAL A 13 -17.05 -1.82 -1.30
CA VAL A 13 -16.40 -2.96 -0.65
C VAL A 13 -17.43 -3.81 0.09
N GLN A 14 -18.35 -3.18 0.82
CA GLN A 14 -19.42 -3.89 1.52
C GLN A 14 -20.35 -4.61 0.55
N ALA A 15 -20.70 -3.99 -0.57
CA ALA A 15 -21.57 -4.60 -1.58
C ALA A 15 -20.93 -5.81 -2.24
N GLN A 16 -19.64 -5.72 -2.54
CA GLN A 16 -18.87 -6.79 -3.19
C GLN A 16 -18.39 -7.86 -2.22
N GLN A 17 -18.34 -7.55 -0.92
CA GLN A 17 -17.84 -8.44 0.13
C GLN A 17 -16.45 -8.98 -0.19
N ALA A 18 -15.58 -8.13 -0.75
CA ALA A 18 -14.24 -8.53 -1.17
C ALA A 18 -13.28 -7.36 -1.22
N GLU A 19 -12.03 -7.66 -0.91
CA GLU A 19 -10.89 -6.82 -1.25
C GLU A 19 -10.57 -6.99 -2.73
N ALA A 20 -9.61 -6.21 -3.24
CA ALA A 20 -9.24 -6.22 -4.65
C ALA A 20 -7.73 -6.07 -4.82
N GLN A 21 -7.28 -6.12 -6.08
CA GLN A 21 -5.87 -5.87 -6.43
C GLN A 21 -5.37 -4.52 -5.89
N THR A 22 -6.26 -3.54 -5.81
CA THR A 22 -5.92 -2.16 -5.42
C THR A 22 -6.49 -1.74 -4.06
N ILE A 23 -7.11 -2.66 -3.32
CA ILE A 23 -7.77 -2.33 -2.05
C ILE A 23 -7.44 -3.38 -1.00
N GLU A 24 -6.92 -2.94 0.13
CA GLU A 24 -6.69 -3.76 1.32
C GLU A 24 -7.49 -3.18 2.48
N VAL A 25 -8.27 -4.00 3.16
CA VAL A 25 -9.15 -3.58 4.25
C VAL A 25 -8.55 -4.02 5.59
N LYS A 26 -8.55 -3.10 6.55
CA LYS A 26 -8.09 -3.34 7.93
C LYS A 26 -9.09 -2.75 8.90
N ALA A 27 -9.45 -3.52 9.92
CA ALA A 27 -10.43 -3.05 10.92
C ALA A 27 -9.93 -1.85 11.72
N ALA A 28 -8.72 -1.92 12.23
CA ALA A 28 -8.06 -0.84 13.01
C ALA A 28 -8.87 -0.36 14.21
N HIS A 29 -9.87 -1.15 14.68
CA HIS A 29 -10.74 -0.76 15.80
C HIS A 29 -10.06 -0.95 17.17
N ARG A 30 -8.91 -1.62 17.21
CA ARG A 30 -8.09 -1.79 18.41
C ARG A 30 -6.75 -1.08 18.30
N GLY A 31 -6.50 -0.37 17.21
CA GLY A 31 -5.27 0.33 16.95
C GLY A 31 -4.75 0.06 15.54
N CYS A 32 -3.64 0.68 15.21
CA CYS A 32 -3.01 0.51 13.91
C CYS A 32 -2.45 -0.91 13.75
N PRO A 33 -2.69 -1.58 12.62
CA PRO A 33 -2.03 -2.85 12.34
C PRO A 33 -0.51 -2.68 12.37
N SER A 34 0.19 -3.63 12.98
CA SER A 34 1.64 -3.54 13.18
C SER A 34 2.44 -3.93 11.94
N LYS A 35 1.83 -4.59 10.96
CA LYS A 35 2.54 -5.16 9.82
C LYS A 35 1.86 -4.77 8.50
N LEU A 36 2.05 -3.51 8.08
CA LEU A 36 1.55 -3.03 6.80
C LEU A 36 2.60 -3.09 5.68
N ARG A 37 3.85 -3.41 6.02
CA ARG A 37 4.98 -3.34 5.07
C ARG A 37 4.80 -4.17 3.81
N ASP A 38 4.16 -5.33 3.92
CA ASP A 38 3.91 -6.21 2.77
C ASP A 38 3.02 -5.51 1.74
N THR A 39 1.94 -4.91 2.21
CA THR A 39 0.99 -4.19 1.37
C THR A 39 1.57 -2.87 0.86
N LEU A 40 2.31 -2.15 1.71
CA LEU A 40 2.99 -0.92 1.27
C LEU A 40 3.95 -1.21 0.12
N SER A 41 4.72 -2.30 0.21
CA SER A 41 5.62 -2.72 -0.85
C SER A 41 4.85 -3.10 -2.11
N SER A 42 3.88 -4.01 -1.99
CA SER A 42 3.15 -4.53 -3.16
C SER A 42 2.38 -3.46 -3.91
N PHE A 43 1.72 -2.53 -3.19
CA PHE A 43 1.00 -1.43 -3.83
C PHE A 43 1.94 -0.46 -4.53
N SER A 44 3.08 -0.13 -3.90
CA SER A 44 4.08 0.75 -4.51
C SER A 44 4.67 0.15 -5.79
N ASN A 45 4.76 -1.17 -5.86
CA ASN A 45 5.38 -1.89 -6.98
C ASN A 45 4.42 -2.19 -8.13
N GLN A 46 3.16 -1.80 -8.04
CA GLN A 46 2.21 -1.97 -9.15
C GLN A 46 1.80 -0.62 -9.75
N ASN A 47 1.45 -0.61 -11.03
CA ASN A 47 1.18 0.62 -11.77
C ASN A 47 -0.01 1.41 -11.22
N SER A 48 -0.99 0.73 -10.67
CA SER A 48 -2.20 1.36 -10.14
C SER A 48 -2.04 1.91 -8.73
N GLY A 49 -0.94 1.59 -8.02
CA GLY A 49 -0.85 1.88 -6.59
C GLY A 49 -1.91 1.08 -5.82
N GLY A 50 -2.44 1.64 -4.73
CA GLY A 50 -3.50 1.00 -3.99
C GLY A 50 -4.01 1.85 -2.85
N ILE A 51 -5.04 1.35 -2.17
CA ILE A 51 -5.69 2.04 -1.06
C ILE A 51 -5.78 1.09 0.13
N LEU A 52 -5.26 1.53 1.27
CA LEU A 52 -5.55 0.91 2.56
C LEU A 52 -6.82 1.54 3.11
N LEU A 53 -7.84 0.73 3.35
CA LEU A 53 -9.12 1.18 3.90
C LEU A 53 -9.24 0.67 5.33
N PHE A 54 -9.26 1.61 6.29
CA PHE A 54 -9.32 1.32 7.72
C PHE A 54 -10.71 1.61 8.28
N GLY A 55 -11.21 0.71 9.11
CA GLY A 55 -12.47 0.89 9.81
C GLY A 55 -13.58 -0.05 9.39
N LEU A 56 -13.32 -0.94 8.42
CA LEU A 56 -14.21 -2.06 8.08
C LEU A 56 -13.53 -3.36 8.51
N ASP A 57 -14.31 -4.34 8.95
CA ASP A 57 -13.78 -5.62 9.41
C ASP A 57 -14.18 -6.74 8.44
N GLU A 58 -13.20 -7.27 7.70
CA GLU A 58 -13.43 -8.34 6.73
C GLU A 58 -13.93 -9.62 7.40
N ASN A 59 -13.57 -9.87 8.66
CA ASN A 59 -14.01 -11.04 9.41
C ASN A 59 -15.47 -10.92 9.88
N GLU A 60 -16.04 -9.73 9.82
CA GLU A 60 -17.42 -9.41 10.17
C GLU A 60 -18.18 -8.90 8.95
N HIS A 61 -17.99 -9.52 7.80
CA HIS A 61 -18.66 -9.17 6.54
C HIS A 61 -18.45 -7.70 6.15
N PHE A 62 -17.25 -7.15 6.40
CA PHE A 62 -16.90 -5.75 6.14
C PHE A 62 -17.77 -4.74 6.87
N ALA A 63 -18.28 -5.11 8.05
CA ALA A 63 -19.03 -4.19 8.89
C ALA A 63 -18.17 -2.98 9.27
N ALA A 64 -18.83 -1.81 9.37
CA ALA A 64 -18.17 -0.58 9.78
C ALA A 64 -17.97 -0.60 11.31
N VAL A 65 -16.77 -0.96 11.74
CA VAL A 65 -16.40 -1.03 13.17
C VAL A 65 -15.73 0.25 13.65
N GLY A 66 -15.20 1.03 12.73
CA GLY A 66 -14.55 2.30 13.03
C GLY A 66 -13.10 2.17 13.47
N VAL A 67 -12.33 3.23 13.20
CA VAL A 67 -10.93 3.34 13.63
C VAL A 67 -10.90 3.75 15.10
N TYR A 68 -10.07 3.10 15.90
CA TYR A 68 -9.94 3.38 17.33
C TYR A 68 -9.48 4.81 17.60
N ASP A 69 -8.43 5.25 16.90
CA ASP A 69 -7.84 6.59 17.07
C ASP A 69 -7.24 7.04 15.74
N LEU A 70 -7.91 8.00 15.10
CA LEU A 70 -7.50 8.49 13.77
C LEU A 70 -6.11 9.11 13.75
N GLN A 71 -5.77 9.90 14.76
CA GLN A 71 -4.45 10.55 14.81
C GLN A 71 -3.34 9.53 15.01
N ASP A 72 -3.54 8.60 15.94
CA ASP A 72 -2.58 7.53 16.20
C ASP A 72 -2.40 6.63 14.97
N LEU A 73 -3.50 6.31 14.29
CA LEU A 73 -3.45 5.51 13.06
C LEU A 73 -2.57 6.18 12.01
N GLN A 74 -2.83 7.46 11.71
CA GLN A 74 -2.08 8.19 10.69
C GLN A 74 -0.60 8.29 11.06
N LYS A 75 -0.30 8.55 12.33
CA LYS A 75 1.07 8.60 12.81
C LYS A 75 1.79 7.26 12.62
N LYS A 76 1.17 6.17 13.03
CA LYS A 76 1.78 4.83 12.95
C LYS A 76 1.90 4.33 11.52
N VAL A 77 0.92 4.62 10.67
CA VAL A 77 1.03 4.32 9.23
C VAL A 77 2.20 5.08 8.63
N THR A 78 2.33 6.37 8.94
CA THR A 78 3.44 7.19 8.44
C THR A 78 4.80 6.64 8.92
N GLU A 79 4.90 6.20 10.16
CA GLU A 79 6.12 5.58 10.68
C GLU A 79 6.49 4.32 9.87
N GLN A 80 5.51 3.48 9.55
CA GLN A 80 5.74 2.30 8.73
C GLN A 80 6.13 2.65 7.29
N CYS A 81 5.50 3.69 6.73
CA CYS A 81 5.86 4.20 5.40
C CYS A 81 7.32 4.67 5.35
N ASN A 82 7.82 5.26 6.42
CA ASN A 82 9.20 5.73 6.50
C ASN A 82 10.22 4.61 6.69
N GLN A 83 9.76 3.40 6.99
CA GLN A 83 10.61 2.20 7.08
C GLN A 83 10.80 1.52 5.73
N MET A 84 10.19 2.05 4.68
CA MET A 84 10.30 1.53 3.32
C MET A 84 11.38 2.27 2.54
N GLN A 85 11.96 1.60 1.55
CA GLN A 85 12.91 2.19 0.61
C GLN A 85 12.40 1.97 -0.81
N PRO A 86 12.10 3.03 -1.58
CA PRO A 86 12.00 4.42 -1.10
C PRO A 86 10.84 4.62 -0.13
N PRO A 87 10.87 5.67 0.71
CA PRO A 87 9.76 5.95 1.62
C PRO A 87 8.44 6.12 0.88
N VAL A 88 7.38 5.58 1.46
CA VAL A 88 6.04 5.67 0.87
C VAL A 88 5.41 7.02 1.23
N ARG A 89 4.91 7.74 0.22
CA ARG A 89 4.26 9.05 0.39
C ARG A 89 2.74 8.87 0.32
N THR A 90 2.14 8.57 1.46
CA THR A 90 0.70 8.32 1.52
C THR A 90 -0.12 9.59 1.72
N LEU A 91 -1.35 9.59 1.19
CA LEU A 91 -2.35 10.62 1.42
C LEU A 91 -3.51 10.01 2.20
N PHE A 92 -3.87 10.65 3.31
CA PHE A 92 -4.96 10.19 4.16
C PHE A 92 -6.26 10.93 3.86
N THR A 93 -7.37 10.22 3.93
CA THR A 93 -8.71 10.79 3.91
C THR A 93 -9.52 10.16 5.03
N THR A 94 -10.31 10.94 5.73
CA THR A 94 -11.18 10.46 6.81
C THR A 94 -12.62 10.82 6.50
N ALA A 95 -13.56 10.00 6.98
CA ALA A 95 -14.98 10.24 6.84
C ALA A 95 -15.73 9.56 7.97
N GLU A 96 -16.87 10.12 8.34
CA GLU A 96 -17.84 9.45 9.19
C GLU A 96 -18.75 8.59 8.29
N TYR A 97 -18.89 7.32 8.66
CA TYR A 97 -19.65 6.36 7.86
C TYR A 97 -20.36 5.39 8.79
N GLU A 98 -21.69 5.31 8.66
CA GLU A 98 -22.53 4.45 9.53
C GLU A 98 -22.28 4.69 11.03
N GLY A 99 -22.06 5.95 11.41
CA GLY A 99 -21.88 6.33 12.80
C GLY A 99 -20.47 6.12 13.37
N VAL A 100 -19.54 5.69 12.56
CA VAL A 100 -18.13 5.48 12.97
C VAL A 100 -17.18 6.21 12.02
N TRP A 101 -15.93 6.40 12.45
CA TRP A 101 -14.91 7.03 11.61
C TRP A 101 -14.13 5.98 10.85
N ILE A 102 -14.00 6.21 9.55
CA ILE A 102 -13.16 5.41 8.66
C ILE A 102 -12.05 6.28 8.08
N CYS A 103 -11.00 5.63 7.62
CA CYS A 103 -9.82 6.31 7.07
C CYS A 103 -9.30 5.54 5.86
N SER A 104 -8.87 6.26 4.84
CA SER A 104 -8.10 5.66 3.73
C SER A 104 -6.69 6.20 3.73
N ALA A 105 -5.76 5.36 3.30
CA ALA A 105 -4.39 5.73 2.99
C ALA A 105 -4.13 5.35 1.55
N GLU A 106 -3.96 6.35 0.68
CA GLU A 106 -3.65 6.14 -0.73
C GLU A 106 -2.15 5.91 -0.89
N ILE A 107 -1.78 4.76 -1.44
CA ILE A 107 -0.40 4.38 -1.67
C ILE A 107 -0.10 4.56 -3.16
N PRO A 108 0.72 5.56 -3.53
CA PRO A 108 1.02 5.79 -4.94
C PRO A 108 1.97 4.73 -5.48
N SER A 109 1.83 4.42 -6.77
CA SER A 109 2.86 3.64 -7.46
C SER A 109 4.13 4.48 -7.55
N ILE A 110 5.27 3.82 -7.51
CA ILE A 110 6.55 4.48 -7.75
C ILE A 110 7.00 4.26 -9.18
N ALA A 111 7.91 5.12 -9.67
CA ALA A 111 8.47 4.99 -11.00
C ALA A 111 9.12 3.61 -11.17
N TYR A 112 9.01 3.04 -12.37
CA TYR A 112 9.52 1.70 -12.64
C TYR A 112 11.02 1.59 -12.31
N ALA A 113 11.79 2.64 -12.59
CA ALA A 113 13.22 2.69 -12.29
C ALA A 113 13.56 2.71 -10.80
N GLU A 114 12.58 3.02 -9.94
CA GLU A 114 12.76 3.04 -8.49
C GLU A 114 12.33 1.73 -7.82
N ARG A 115 11.75 0.80 -8.58
CA ARG A 115 11.27 -0.47 -8.04
C ARG A 115 12.41 -1.46 -7.85
N PRO A 116 12.32 -2.36 -6.88
CA PRO A 116 11.18 -2.52 -6.00
C PRO A 116 11.24 -1.61 -4.78
N CYS A 117 10.07 -1.20 -4.30
CA CYS A 117 9.91 -0.67 -2.95
C CYS A 117 9.98 -1.84 -1.97
N TYR A 118 10.78 -1.73 -0.92
CA TYR A 118 10.94 -2.83 0.02
C TYR A 118 11.06 -2.33 1.46
N TYR A 119 10.78 -3.22 2.40
CA TYR A 119 10.96 -2.96 3.83
C TYR A 119 12.45 -3.04 4.17
N ILE A 120 13.01 -1.94 4.68
CA ILE A 120 14.45 -1.83 4.98
C ILE A 120 14.89 -2.89 5.98
N GLY A 121 14.08 -3.17 7.01
CA GLY A 121 14.43 -4.12 8.06
C GLY A 121 14.62 -5.55 7.57
N ALA A 122 14.02 -5.93 6.44
CA ALA A 122 14.16 -7.26 5.85
C ALA A 122 15.14 -7.28 4.67
N GLY A 123 15.51 -6.11 4.13
CA GLY A 123 16.33 -6.01 2.93
C GLY A 123 15.54 -6.25 1.66
N ILE A 124 16.17 -5.99 0.52
CA ILE A 124 15.50 -6.05 -0.78
C ILE A 124 15.01 -7.47 -1.13
N GLN A 125 15.78 -8.51 -0.77
CA GLN A 125 15.43 -9.89 -1.12
C GLN A 125 14.21 -10.40 -0.34
N ASN A 126 14.07 -10.01 0.91
CA ASN A 126 12.99 -10.51 1.79
C ASN A 126 11.91 -9.48 2.07
N GLY A 127 12.13 -8.22 1.68
CA GLY A 127 11.23 -7.12 1.97
C GLY A 127 10.45 -6.61 0.76
N SER A 128 10.65 -7.20 -0.42
CA SER A 128 9.96 -6.82 -1.65
C SER A 128 8.77 -7.72 -1.91
N TYR A 129 7.62 -7.10 -2.21
CA TYR A 129 6.36 -7.81 -2.42
C TYR A 129 5.67 -7.38 -3.71
N VAL A 130 4.88 -8.28 -4.27
CA VAL A 130 3.97 -8.03 -5.39
C VAL A 130 2.55 -8.38 -4.98
N ARG A 131 1.59 -7.70 -5.57
CA ARG A 131 0.16 -7.94 -5.31
C ARG A 131 -0.38 -8.88 -6.38
N VAL A 132 -0.97 -10.00 -5.94
CA VAL A 132 -1.60 -10.98 -6.83
C VAL A 132 -3.05 -11.16 -6.34
N GLY A 133 -4.00 -10.56 -7.04
CA GLY A 133 -5.37 -10.48 -6.57
C GLY A 133 -5.45 -9.67 -5.28
N ASP A 134 -5.90 -10.28 -4.21
CA ASP A 134 -5.98 -9.66 -2.88
C ASP A 134 -4.85 -10.09 -1.94
N ALA A 135 -3.82 -10.76 -2.46
CA ALA A 135 -2.73 -11.30 -1.67
C ALA A 135 -1.40 -10.59 -1.96
N ASP A 136 -0.62 -10.38 -0.91
CA ASP A 136 0.75 -9.89 -1.01
C ASP A 136 1.71 -11.08 -1.00
N ARG A 137 2.53 -11.19 -2.03
CA ARG A 137 3.47 -12.31 -2.18
C ARG A 137 4.88 -11.78 -2.29
N HIS A 138 5.85 -12.53 -1.76
CA HIS A 138 7.25 -12.19 -1.93
C HIS A 138 7.59 -12.09 -3.41
N MET A 139 8.29 -11.01 -3.76
CA MET A 139 8.87 -10.86 -5.09
C MET A 139 9.98 -11.92 -5.26
N THR A 140 10.05 -12.55 -6.43
CA THR A 140 11.08 -13.54 -6.71
C THR A 140 12.42 -12.86 -6.96
N ASP A 141 13.52 -13.59 -6.79
CA ASP A 141 14.86 -13.09 -7.08
C ASP A 141 14.99 -12.65 -8.54
N TYR A 142 14.33 -13.36 -9.46
CA TYR A 142 14.32 -13.00 -10.88
C TYR A 142 13.60 -11.66 -11.12
N GLU A 143 12.47 -11.44 -10.46
CA GLU A 143 11.75 -10.17 -10.57
C GLU A 143 12.59 -9.01 -10.04
N ILE A 144 13.25 -9.21 -8.91
CA ILE A 144 14.16 -8.20 -8.34
C ILE A 144 15.31 -7.92 -9.31
N TYR A 145 15.91 -8.97 -9.86
CA TYR A 145 16.98 -8.84 -10.87
C TYR A 145 16.50 -8.01 -12.07
N CYS A 146 15.29 -8.25 -12.56
CA CYS A 146 14.77 -7.51 -13.72
C CYS A 146 14.64 -6.02 -13.43
N PHE A 147 14.19 -5.65 -12.23
CA PHE A 147 14.10 -4.24 -11.82
C PHE A 147 15.49 -3.62 -11.71
N GLU A 148 16.43 -4.32 -11.14
CA GLU A 148 17.82 -3.83 -11.01
C GLU A 148 18.48 -3.65 -12.38
N ALA A 149 18.28 -4.60 -13.29
CA ALA A 149 18.78 -4.52 -14.64
C ALA A 149 18.19 -3.32 -15.40
N TYR A 150 16.89 -3.09 -15.25
CA TYR A 150 16.23 -1.93 -15.84
C TYR A 150 16.81 -0.62 -15.29
N ARG A 151 17.01 -0.54 -13.99
CA ARG A 151 17.60 0.64 -13.34
C ARG A 151 18.99 0.93 -13.84
N ASN A 152 19.83 -0.09 -13.94
CA ASN A 152 21.19 0.05 -14.44
C ASN A 152 21.23 0.53 -15.91
N HIS A 153 20.31 0.01 -16.72
CA HIS A 153 20.15 0.44 -18.10
C HIS A 153 19.76 1.92 -18.20
N MET A 154 18.83 2.37 -17.37
CA MET A 154 18.43 3.78 -17.33
C MET A 154 19.56 4.69 -16.87
N HIS A 155 20.36 4.27 -15.90
CA HIS A 155 21.53 5.02 -15.44
C HIS A 155 22.56 5.18 -16.54
N ASP A 156 22.82 4.14 -17.31
CA ASP A 156 23.76 4.21 -18.43
C ASP A 156 23.28 5.20 -19.50
N ASP A 157 21.99 5.21 -19.81
CA ASP A 157 21.40 6.16 -20.73
C ASP A 157 21.53 7.61 -20.21
N GLU A 158 21.27 7.84 -18.93
CA GLU A 158 21.38 9.16 -18.31
C GLU A 158 22.81 9.69 -18.31
N ARG A 159 23.80 8.80 -18.21
CA ARG A 159 25.23 9.17 -18.28
C ARG A 159 25.69 9.45 -19.70
N GLY A 160 24.85 9.18 -20.69
CA GLY A 160 25.24 9.32 -22.11
C GLY A 160 26.35 8.36 -22.52
N ILE A 161 26.43 7.21 -21.87
CA ILE A 161 27.43 6.18 -22.22
C ILE A 161 27.05 5.57 -23.57
N PRO A 162 28.00 5.61 -24.58
CA PRO A 162 27.72 5.02 -25.88
C PRO A 162 27.51 3.51 -25.75
N ARG A 163 26.53 3.01 -26.47
CA ARG A 163 26.29 1.57 -26.57
C ARG A 163 26.99 1.05 -27.81
N GLN A 164 27.60 -0.06 -27.65
CA GLN A 164 28.24 -0.74 -28.75
C GLN A 164 27.44 -1.94 -29.20
#